data_4ba3865e9989dbbc6975fd4d221fe822
#
_entry.id   4ba3865e9989dbbc6975fd4d221fe822
#
_cell.length_a   1.000
_cell.length_b   1.000
_cell.length_c   1.000
_cell.angle_alpha   90.00
_cell.angle_beta   90.00
_cell.angle_gamma   90.00
#
_symmetry.space_group_name_H-M   'P 1'
#
loop_
_entity.id
_entity.type
_entity.pdbx_description
1 polymer ?
#
loop_
_entity_poly.entity_id
_entity_poly.type
_entity_poly.pdbx_seq_one_letter_code
_entity_poly.pdbx_strand_id
1 'polypeptide(L)'
;MKHGKRLLAILLTVFIVALCCVPTFAVSKQYKNYAVLGDSIPTGYMMPGYQYAGRKKVLWPIVPNSYPTFVAKGVGAKNTYMLAHSGYRTADLRRVLDPDFAGDYFNARRLPKLPDQYAVDQAGLEKLRKGVIKYLKKSDLITLQIGANDSFQVIVILFEMLRENQALLEELQAAGAMDPDVTTKALQKIAQDNETLLRIIEMELASVQSFRSNFDVIIRRIHEINPDAKVVVMGLYNPLDVLKIGGISPAPLIQPLIQGFNDYMSFGSQYSDYYTYCPLEDIENYMGTGQLFANPELPGDVHPTARGHQQIAEQVLAVL
;
A
#
# COMPACT_ATOMS: atom_id res chain seq x y z
N MET A 1 -23.29 -40.28 43.79
CA MET A 1 -22.22 -39.35 44.20
C MET A 1 -20.96 -39.38 43.33
N LYS A 2 -20.52 -40.49 42.74
CA LYS A 2 -19.30 -40.53 41.89
C LYS A 2 -19.41 -39.79 40.55
N HIS A 3 -20.58 -39.74 39.92
CA HIS A 3 -20.77 -39.07 38.63
C HIS A 3 -20.79 -37.54 38.73
N GLY A 4 -21.35 -36.96 39.80
CA GLY A 4 -21.35 -35.50 40.02
C GLY A 4 -19.95 -34.91 40.21
N LYS A 5 -19.05 -35.64 40.91
CA LYS A 5 -17.66 -35.19 41.10
C LYS A 5 -16.86 -35.21 39.80
N ARG A 6 -17.11 -36.17 38.89
CA ARG A 6 -16.46 -36.21 37.56
C ARG A 6 -16.96 -35.09 36.64
N LEU A 7 -18.24 -34.81 36.65
CA LEU A 7 -18.81 -33.71 35.87
C LEU A 7 -18.28 -32.35 36.34
N LEU A 8 -18.19 -32.12 37.64
CA LEU A 8 -17.62 -30.91 38.21
C LEU A 8 -16.14 -30.73 37.85
N ALA A 9 -15.34 -31.82 37.88
CA ALA A 9 -13.95 -31.79 37.50
C ALA A 9 -13.77 -31.43 36.00
N ILE A 10 -14.60 -32.01 35.11
CA ILE A 10 -14.57 -31.70 33.67
C ILE A 10 -14.95 -30.22 33.42
N LEU A 11 -16.00 -29.72 34.08
CA LEU A 11 -16.42 -28.32 33.96
C LEU A 11 -15.35 -27.36 34.48
N LEU A 12 -14.68 -27.69 35.57
CA LEU A 12 -13.57 -26.88 36.10
C LEU A 12 -12.37 -26.87 35.15
N THR A 13 -12.04 -28.02 34.55
CA THR A 13 -10.94 -28.12 33.59
C THR A 13 -11.24 -27.31 32.31
N VAL A 14 -12.47 -27.39 31.78
CA VAL A 14 -12.89 -26.59 30.63
C VAL A 14 -12.88 -25.09 30.93
N PHE A 15 -13.29 -24.71 32.14
CA PHE A 15 -13.27 -23.32 32.60
C PHE A 15 -11.83 -22.77 32.75
N ILE A 16 -10.92 -23.57 33.31
CA ILE A 16 -9.49 -23.21 33.43
C ILE A 16 -8.84 -23.11 32.05
N VAL A 17 -9.11 -24.06 31.14
CA VAL A 17 -8.60 -23.99 29.75
C VAL A 17 -9.17 -22.75 29.00
N ALA A 18 -10.44 -22.45 29.20
CA ALA A 18 -11.05 -21.24 28.62
C ALA A 18 -10.45 -19.95 29.19
N LEU A 19 -10.09 -19.90 30.47
CA LEU A 19 -9.38 -18.79 31.10
C LEU A 19 -7.91 -18.67 30.63
N CYS A 20 -7.25 -19.79 30.34
CA CYS A 20 -5.88 -19.78 29.76
C CYS A 20 -5.86 -19.42 28.28
N CYS A 21 -6.99 -19.55 27.59
CA CYS A 21 -7.15 -19.13 26.18
C CYS A 21 -7.66 -17.71 26.02
N VAL A 22 -7.84 -16.92 27.08
CA VAL A 22 -8.01 -15.49 26.95
C VAL A 22 -6.67 -14.96 26.42
N PRO A 23 -6.61 -14.44 25.19
CA PRO A 23 -5.38 -13.83 24.72
C PRO A 23 -5.04 -12.73 25.74
N THR A 24 -3.99 -12.94 26.51
CA THR A 24 -3.34 -11.85 27.24
C THR A 24 -2.91 -10.89 26.15
N PHE A 25 -3.72 -9.86 25.91
CA PHE A 25 -3.24 -8.69 25.21
C PHE A 25 -2.06 -8.22 26.05
N ALA A 26 -0.85 -8.60 25.61
CA ALA A 26 0.36 -7.99 26.12
C ALA A 26 0.08 -6.48 26.07
N VAL A 27 0.32 -5.79 27.19
CA VAL A 27 0.14 -4.34 27.23
C VAL A 27 0.99 -3.80 26.10
N SER A 28 0.34 -3.51 24.97
CA SER A 28 1.04 -3.06 23.78
C SER A 28 1.76 -1.77 24.17
N LYS A 29 3.03 -1.68 23.83
CA LYS A 29 3.80 -0.46 24.07
C LYS A 29 2.97 0.72 23.58
N GLN A 30 2.60 1.64 24.46
CA GLN A 30 1.79 2.79 24.09
C GLN A 30 2.63 3.77 23.27
N TYR A 31 2.15 4.06 22.07
CA TYR A 31 2.74 5.09 21.22
C TYR A 31 1.80 6.30 21.20
N LYS A 32 2.21 7.38 21.87
CA LYS A 32 1.34 8.58 22.04
C LYS A 32 1.13 9.33 20.74
N ASN A 33 2.17 9.36 19.90
CA ASN A 33 2.20 10.14 18.66
C ASN A 33 2.52 9.20 17.50
N TYR A 34 1.59 9.05 16.60
CA TYR A 34 1.69 8.17 15.46
C TYR A 34 1.70 8.97 14.15
N ALA A 35 2.76 8.83 13.34
CA ALA A 35 2.83 9.40 12.01
C ALA A 35 2.62 8.32 10.94
N VAL A 36 1.92 8.68 9.89
CA VAL A 36 1.58 7.82 8.77
C VAL A 36 2.17 8.42 7.50
N LEU A 37 3.13 7.74 6.90
CA LEU A 37 3.74 8.07 5.61
C LEU A 37 3.27 7.09 4.54
N GLY A 38 3.25 7.53 3.30
CA GLY A 38 2.95 6.68 2.15
C GLY A 38 2.09 7.33 1.09
N ASP A 39 1.30 6.50 0.41
CA ASP A 39 0.54 6.84 -0.78
C ASP A 39 -0.99 6.87 -0.56
N SER A 40 -1.76 6.30 -1.50
CA SER A 40 -3.22 6.26 -1.45
C SER A 40 -3.79 5.27 -0.44
N ILE A 41 -3.09 4.19 -0.15
CA ILE A 41 -3.58 3.16 0.80
C ILE A 41 -3.69 3.75 2.21
N PRO A 42 -2.63 4.32 2.81
CA PRO A 42 -2.76 4.95 4.11
C PRO A 42 -3.75 6.11 4.15
N THR A 43 -3.93 6.85 3.05
CA THR A 43 -4.93 7.94 3.03
C THR A 43 -6.38 7.45 3.05
N GLY A 44 -6.62 6.15 2.88
CA GLY A 44 -7.96 5.57 2.78
C GLY A 44 -8.67 5.98 1.49
N TYR A 45 -7.93 6.09 0.38
CA TYR A 45 -8.50 6.41 -0.93
C TYR A 45 -9.64 5.45 -1.27
N MET A 46 -10.70 5.94 -1.89
CA MET A 46 -11.96 5.25 -2.21
C MET A 46 -12.83 4.84 -1.01
N MET A 47 -12.35 4.95 0.22
CA MET A 47 -13.18 4.66 1.39
C MET A 47 -14.21 5.77 1.67
N PRO A 48 -15.36 5.45 2.27
CA PRO A 48 -16.31 6.45 2.74
C PRO A 48 -15.66 7.48 3.67
N GLY A 49 -15.80 8.74 3.33
CA GLY A 49 -15.21 9.86 4.08
C GLY A 49 -13.84 10.31 3.55
N TYR A 50 -13.30 9.66 2.52
CA TYR A 50 -12.10 10.16 1.85
C TYR A 50 -12.35 11.55 1.24
N GLN A 51 -11.41 12.46 1.46
CA GLN A 51 -11.42 13.79 0.87
C GLN A 51 -10.00 14.14 0.40
N TYR A 52 -9.88 14.50 -0.87
CA TYR A 52 -8.61 14.97 -1.40
C TYR A 52 -8.23 16.32 -0.78
N ALA A 53 -7.16 16.34 0.01
CA ALA A 53 -6.76 17.54 0.73
C ALA A 53 -5.84 18.49 -0.08
N GLY A 54 -5.36 18.02 -1.22
CA GLY A 54 -4.43 18.78 -2.08
C GLY A 54 -2.96 18.62 -1.67
N ARG A 55 -2.08 18.68 -2.65
CA ARG A 55 -0.65 18.35 -2.49
C ARG A 55 0.15 19.33 -1.62
N LYS A 56 -0.37 20.51 -1.35
CA LYS A 56 0.28 21.51 -0.49
C LYS A 56 -0.06 21.33 0.99
N LYS A 57 -0.98 20.45 1.35
CA LYS A 57 -1.37 20.19 2.73
C LYS A 57 -0.37 19.23 3.39
N VAL A 58 0.13 19.62 4.57
CA VAL A 58 1.02 18.78 5.38
C VAL A 58 0.25 17.61 5.99
N LEU A 59 -0.89 17.90 6.59
CA LEU A 59 -1.77 16.91 7.20
C LEU A 59 -3.00 16.69 6.33
N TRP A 60 -3.24 15.42 6.01
CA TRP A 60 -4.46 14.99 5.36
C TRP A 60 -5.52 14.57 6.39
N PRO A 61 -6.81 14.62 6.03
CA PRO A 61 -7.86 14.04 6.87
C PRO A 61 -7.61 12.55 7.11
N ILE A 62 -7.91 12.11 8.33
CA ILE A 62 -7.86 10.68 8.65
C ILE A 62 -9.23 10.10 8.31
N VAL A 63 -9.24 9.09 7.44
CA VAL A 63 -10.46 8.42 7.00
C VAL A 63 -10.87 7.38 8.04
N PRO A 64 -12.12 7.42 8.55
CA PRO A 64 -12.62 6.38 9.46
C PRO A 64 -12.50 4.98 8.84
N ASN A 65 -12.17 3.99 9.66
CA ASN A 65 -11.99 2.59 9.25
C ASN A 65 -10.85 2.34 8.23
N SER A 66 -9.99 3.33 7.98
CA SER A 66 -8.71 3.09 7.33
C SER A 66 -7.72 2.42 8.30
N TYR A 67 -6.72 1.70 7.78
CA TYR A 67 -5.77 1.00 8.65
C TYR A 67 -5.10 1.91 9.70
N PRO A 68 -4.77 3.18 9.40
CA PRO A 68 -4.19 4.05 10.41
C PRO A 68 -5.09 4.30 11.61
N THR A 69 -6.41 4.31 11.43
CA THR A 69 -7.35 4.46 12.56
C THR A 69 -7.36 3.22 13.45
N PHE A 70 -7.27 2.02 12.87
CA PHE A 70 -7.20 0.79 13.64
C PHE A 70 -5.86 0.64 14.37
N VAL A 71 -4.74 0.96 13.69
CA VAL A 71 -3.41 0.98 14.32
C VAL A 71 -3.38 1.99 15.47
N ALA A 72 -3.84 3.23 15.25
CA ALA A 72 -3.88 4.25 16.28
C ALA A 72 -4.66 3.80 17.53
N LYS A 73 -5.80 3.15 17.32
CA LYS A 73 -6.61 2.57 18.40
C LYS A 73 -5.85 1.42 19.10
N GLY A 74 -5.25 0.51 18.34
CA GLY A 74 -4.52 -0.65 18.88
C GLY A 74 -3.31 -0.27 19.74
N VAL A 75 -2.59 0.80 19.37
CA VAL A 75 -1.42 1.29 20.12
C VAL A 75 -1.76 2.38 21.17
N GLY A 76 -3.01 2.79 21.28
CA GLY A 76 -3.44 3.84 22.21
C GLY A 76 -2.90 5.23 21.84
N ALA A 77 -2.75 5.55 20.55
CA ALA A 77 -2.24 6.82 20.09
C ALA A 77 -3.18 7.98 20.48
N LYS A 78 -2.60 9.02 21.07
CA LYS A 78 -3.35 10.26 21.38
C LYS A 78 -3.42 11.21 20.19
N ASN A 79 -2.37 11.21 19.38
CA ASN A 79 -2.25 12.04 18.18
C ASN A 79 -1.88 11.15 16.99
N THR A 80 -2.59 11.32 15.88
CA THR A 80 -2.26 10.68 14.61
C THR A 80 -2.02 11.75 13.54
N TYR A 81 -0.84 11.68 12.90
CA TYR A 81 -0.43 12.64 11.89
C TYR A 81 -0.45 11.96 10.51
N MET A 82 -1.48 12.22 9.71
CA MET A 82 -1.61 11.71 8.34
C MET A 82 -0.73 12.54 7.41
N LEU A 83 0.47 12.06 7.16
CA LEU A 83 1.48 12.69 6.28
C LEU A 83 1.54 12.01 4.90
N ALA A 84 0.79 10.93 4.71
CA ALA A 84 0.68 10.25 3.43
C ALA A 84 -0.09 11.08 2.41
N HIS A 85 0.22 10.91 1.13
CA HIS A 85 -0.43 11.61 0.03
C HIS A 85 -0.79 10.63 -1.09
N SER A 86 -2.06 10.57 -1.47
CA SER A 86 -2.51 9.72 -2.59
C SER A 86 -1.69 9.98 -3.86
N GLY A 87 -1.22 8.89 -4.48
CA GLY A 87 -0.42 8.95 -5.70
C GLY A 87 1.08 9.18 -5.48
N TYR A 88 1.58 9.24 -4.26
CA TYR A 88 3.02 9.33 -4.02
C TYR A 88 3.75 8.08 -4.50
N ARG A 89 4.86 8.31 -5.19
CA ARG A 89 5.94 7.35 -5.46
C ARG A 89 7.04 7.54 -4.41
N THR A 90 7.98 6.62 -4.37
CA THR A 90 9.18 6.79 -3.56
C THR A 90 9.95 8.07 -3.91
N ALA A 91 10.06 8.44 -5.19
CA ALA A 91 10.67 9.69 -5.64
C ALA A 91 9.99 10.94 -5.05
N ASP A 92 8.65 10.94 -4.96
CA ASP A 92 7.88 12.06 -4.41
C ASP A 92 8.12 12.23 -2.92
N LEU A 93 8.10 11.12 -2.15
CA LEU A 93 8.39 11.15 -0.72
C LEU A 93 9.85 11.53 -0.47
N ARG A 94 10.81 10.98 -1.24
CA ARG A 94 12.21 11.39 -1.18
C ARG A 94 12.35 12.89 -1.40
N ARG A 95 11.69 13.46 -2.39
CA ARG A 95 11.73 14.90 -2.69
C ARG A 95 11.26 15.77 -1.51
N VAL A 96 10.32 15.24 -0.72
CA VAL A 96 9.87 15.91 0.52
C VAL A 96 10.90 15.81 1.64
N LEU A 97 11.55 14.65 1.83
CA LEU A 97 12.44 14.40 2.96
C LEU A 97 13.89 14.83 2.70
N ASP A 98 14.34 14.78 1.44
CA ASP A 98 15.70 15.03 1.02
C ASP A 98 15.77 16.37 0.24
N PRO A 99 16.31 17.44 0.84
CA PRO A 99 16.39 18.76 0.19
C PRO A 99 17.31 18.77 -1.02
N ASP A 100 18.30 17.87 -1.05
CA ASP A 100 19.32 17.82 -2.10
C ASP A 100 18.87 17.01 -3.32
N PHE A 101 17.72 16.32 -3.22
CA PHE A 101 17.18 15.55 -4.31
C PHE A 101 16.55 16.45 -5.38
N ALA A 102 17.18 16.51 -6.56
CA ALA A 102 16.73 17.30 -7.71
C ALA A 102 15.69 16.58 -8.60
N GLY A 103 15.30 15.35 -8.25
CA GLY A 103 14.32 14.58 -9.01
C GLY A 103 12.93 15.22 -9.01
N ASP A 104 12.11 14.81 -9.97
CA ASP A 104 10.75 15.30 -10.13
C ASP A 104 9.91 15.05 -8.89
N TYR A 105 9.22 16.08 -8.43
CA TYR A 105 8.12 15.95 -7.50
C TYR A 105 6.83 15.82 -8.28
N PHE A 106 6.24 14.63 -8.25
CA PHE A 106 5.01 14.30 -8.94
C PHE A 106 5.00 14.65 -10.44
N ASN A 107 5.56 13.77 -11.24
CA ASN A 107 5.60 13.95 -12.69
C ASN A 107 4.19 13.82 -13.31
N ALA A 108 3.62 14.94 -13.74
CA ALA A 108 2.33 15.01 -14.43
C ALA A 108 2.32 14.25 -15.78
N ARG A 109 3.48 13.91 -16.34
CA ARG A 109 3.58 13.17 -17.61
C ARG A 109 3.00 11.76 -17.56
N ARG A 110 2.88 11.17 -16.36
CA ARG A 110 2.30 9.82 -16.19
C ARG A 110 0.78 9.78 -16.25
N LEU A 111 0.14 10.91 -15.94
CA LEU A 111 -1.30 11.07 -16.04
C LEU A 111 -1.54 12.35 -16.88
N PRO A 112 -1.55 12.24 -18.21
CA PRO A 112 -1.52 13.39 -19.13
C PRO A 112 -2.71 14.35 -19.00
N LYS A 113 -3.66 14.07 -18.12
CA LYS A 113 -4.84 14.91 -17.84
C LYS A 113 -4.90 15.44 -16.41
N LEU A 114 -3.85 15.26 -15.58
CA LEU A 114 -3.85 15.91 -14.27
C LEU A 114 -3.58 17.41 -14.46
N PRO A 115 -4.52 18.27 -14.04
CA PRO A 115 -4.38 19.71 -14.17
C PRO A 115 -3.19 20.26 -13.40
N ASP A 116 -2.63 21.41 -13.79
CA ASP A 116 -1.55 22.15 -13.10
C ASP A 116 -1.83 22.46 -11.62
N GLN A 117 -3.11 22.37 -11.20
CA GLN A 117 -3.47 22.49 -9.78
C GLN A 117 -2.75 21.50 -8.84
N TYR A 118 -2.18 20.44 -9.38
CA TYR A 118 -1.39 19.46 -8.62
C TYR A 118 0.11 19.83 -8.56
N ALA A 119 0.56 20.81 -9.33
CA ALA A 119 1.93 21.29 -9.25
C ALA A 119 2.20 21.95 -7.90
N VAL A 120 3.33 21.61 -7.30
CA VAL A 120 3.82 22.24 -6.07
C VAL A 120 5.08 23.01 -6.43
N ASP A 121 5.05 24.32 -6.24
CA ASP A 121 6.21 25.17 -6.43
C ASP A 121 7.27 24.93 -5.33
N GLN A 122 8.48 25.43 -5.53
CA GLN A 122 9.58 25.22 -4.59
C GLN A 122 9.27 25.74 -3.18
N ALA A 123 8.57 26.87 -3.06
CA ALA A 123 8.16 27.43 -1.78
C ALA A 123 7.13 26.54 -1.05
N GLY A 124 6.16 26.02 -1.80
CA GLY A 124 5.18 25.06 -1.30
C GLY A 124 5.82 23.75 -0.86
N LEU A 125 6.80 23.24 -1.62
CA LEU A 125 7.57 22.05 -1.26
C LEU A 125 8.38 22.25 0.02
N GLU A 126 9.03 23.39 0.18
CA GLU A 126 9.78 23.72 1.38
C GLU A 126 8.87 23.83 2.62
N LYS A 127 7.69 24.44 2.48
CA LYS A 127 6.68 24.50 3.53
C LYS A 127 6.18 23.09 3.90
N LEU A 128 5.93 22.25 2.90
CA LEU A 128 5.54 20.86 3.10
C LEU A 128 6.61 20.09 3.85
N ARG A 129 7.88 20.17 3.41
CA ARG A 129 9.04 19.55 4.05
C ARG A 129 9.15 19.92 5.52
N LYS A 130 9.15 21.21 5.84
CA LYS A 130 9.22 21.71 7.23
C LYS A 130 8.09 21.14 8.08
N GLY A 131 6.89 21.07 7.52
CA GLY A 131 5.73 20.52 8.20
C GLY A 131 5.86 19.02 8.46
N VAL A 132 6.27 18.23 7.46
CA VAL A 132 6.48 16.80 7.60
C VAL A 132 7.55 16.50 8.64
N ILE A 133 8.73 17.14 8.57
CA ILE A 133 9.81 16.98 9.54
C ILE A 133 9.34 17.33 10.97
N LYS A 134 8.55 18.39 11.13
CA LYS A 134 7.99 18.78 12.44
C LYS A 134 7.17 17.67 13.09
N TYR A 135 6.37 16.95 12.31
CA TYR A 135 5.52 15.88 12.84
C TYR A 135 6.29 14.59 13.01
N LEU A 136 7.22 14.25 12.12
CA LEU A 136 8.11 13.10 12.29
C LEU A 136 8.93 13.19 13.57
N LYS A 137 9.51 14.36 13.88
CA LYS A 137 10.27 14.59 15.15
C LYS A 137 9.47 14.36 16.43
N LYS A 138 8.13 14.39 16.36
CA LYS A 138 7.26 14.22 17.52
C LYS A 138 6.69 12.80 17.64
N SER A 139 6.94 11.96 16.65
CA SER A 139 6.28 10.66 16.54
C SER A 139 7.06 9.59 17.28
N ASP A 140 6.34 8.77 18.06
CA ASP A 140 6.89 7.60 18.72
C ASP A 140 6.80 6.37 17.81
N LEU A 141 5.80 6.39 16.90
CA LEU A 141 5.57 5.37 15.89
C LEU A 141 5.43 6.05 14.52
N ILE A 142 6.06 5.46 13.52
CA ILE A 142 5.94 5.85 12.11
C ILE A 142 5.61 4.60 11.31
N THR A 143 4.53 4.62 10.53
CA THR A 143 4.29 3.60 9.51
C THR A 143 4.56 4.17 8.14
N LEU A 144 5.19 3.38 7.28
CA LEU A 144 5.48 3.72 5.89
C LEU A 144 4.94 2.63 4.96
N GLN A 145 4.02 2.98 4.08
CA GLN A 145 3.53 2.12 3.01
C GLN A 145 3.64 2.88 1.69
N ILE A 146 4.61 2.49 0.85
CA ILE A 146 4.96 3.19 -0.39
C ILE A 146 5.57 2.22 -1.41
N GLY A 147 5.45 2.54 -2.69
CA GLY A 147 5.99 1.74 -3.79
C GLY A 147 4.94 1.28 -4.79
N ALA A 148 3.67 1.22 -4.40
CA ALA A 148 2.59 0.83 -5.31
C ALA A 148 2.56 1.71 -6.57
N ASN A 149 2.75 3.02 -6.42
CA ASN A 149 2.78 3.94 -7.56
C ASN A 149 4.08 3.90 -8.38
N ASP A 150 5.16 3.35 -7.85
CA ASP A 150 6.39 3.09 -8.62
C ASP A 150 6.15 1.95 -9.62
N SER A 151 5.32 0.97 -9.27
CA SER A 151 4.91 -0.13 -10.14
C SER A 151 3.77 0.23 -11.09
N PHE A 152 3.01 1.27 -10.81
CA PHE A 152 1.79 1.61 -11.56
C PHE A 152 2.06 1.91 -13.05
N GLN A 153 3.27 2.29 -13.42
CA GLN A 153 3.64 2.50 -14.82
C GLN A 153 3.49 1.24 -15.67
N VAL A 154 3.83 0.07 -15.14
CA VAL A 154 3.66 -1.20 -15.85
C VAL A 154 2.19 -1.46 -16.13
N ILE A 155 1.33 -1.19 -15.15
CA ILE A 155 -0.12 -1.32 -15.29
C ILE A 155 -0.66 -0.34 -16.35
N VAL A 156 -0.21 0.92 -16.35
CA VAL A 156 -0.63 1.93 -17.34
C VAL A 156 -0.26 1.50 -18.75
N ILE A 157 0.92 0.93 -18.94
CA ILE A 157 1.36 0.47 -20.27
C ILE A 157 0.57 -0.74 -20.72
N LEU A 158 0.27 -1.68 -19.84
CA LEU A 158 -0.63 -2.79 -20.18
C LEU A 158 -1.99 -2.28 -20.67
N PHE A 159 -2.53 -1.25 -20.02
CA PHE A 159 -3.77 -0.59 -20.47
C PHE A 159 -3.61 0.20 -21.77
N GLU A 160 -2.50 0.90 -21.97
CA GLU A 160 -2.22 1.62 -23.24
C GLU A 160 -2.10 0.64 -24.41
N MET A 161 -1.44 -0.47 -24.21
CA MET A 161 -1.31 -1.53 -25.21
C MET A 161 -2.66 -2.19 -25.54
N LEU A 162 -3.51 -2.42 -24.54
CA LEU A 162 -4.88 -2.90 -24.76
C LEU A 162 -5.67 -1.85 -25.55
N ARG A 163 -5.47 -0.57 -25.28
CA ARG A 163 -6.14 0.54 -25.99
C ARG A 163 -5.63 0.73 -27.43
N GLU A 164 -4.34 0.56 -27.68
CA GLU A 164 -3.76 0.64 -29.04
C GLU A 164 -4.24 -0.53 -29.92
N ASN A 165 -4.66 -1.62 -29.31
CA ASN A 165 -5.31 -2.72 -29.99
C ASN A 165 -6.85 -2.55 -29.94
N GLN A 166 -7.34 -1.56 -30.72
CA GLN A 166 -8.73 -1.14 -30.65
C GLN A 166 -9.72 -2.28 -30.92
N ALA A 167 -9.40 -3.20 -31.85
CA ALA A 167 -10.21 -4.39 -32.13
C ALA A 167 -10.34 -5.30 -30.90
N LEU A 168 -9.24 -5.47 -30.13
CA LEU A 168 -9.24 -6.26 -28.91
C LEU A 168 -9.98 -5.56 -27.77
N LEU A 169 -9.89 -4.23 -27.70
CA LEU A 169 -10.62 -3.44 -26.72
C LEU A 169 -12.13 -3.49 -26.99
N GLU A 170 -12.54 -3.37 -28.26
CA GLU A 170 -13.94 -3.50 -28.70
C GLU A 170 -14.48 -4.90 -28.42
N GLU A 171 -13.68 -5.93 -28.68
CA GLU A 171 -14.01 -7.34 -28.38
C GLU A 171 -14.17 -7.55 -26.86
N LEU A 172 -13.27 -7.01 -26.04
CA LEU A 172 -13.33 -7.03 -24.56
C LEU A 172 -14.56 -6.27 -24.02
N GLN A 173 -14.88 -5.12 -24.62
CA GLN A 173 -16.05 -4.32 -24.24
C GLN A 173 -17.36 -4.99 -24.65
N ALA A 174 -17.43 -5.54 -25.88
CA ALA A 174 -18.60 -6.25 -26.38
C ALA A 174 -18.88 -7.54 -25.59
N ALA A 175 -17.84 -8.23 -25.17
CA ALA A 175 -17.92 -9.42 -24.32
C ALA A 175 -18.26 -9.12 -22.86
N GLY A 176 -18.39 -7.83 -22.50
CA GLY A 176 -18.70 -7.40 -21.14
C GLY A 176 -17.52 -7.58 -20.17
N ALA A 177 -16.29 -7.51 -20.66
CA ALA A 177 -15.02 -7.68 -19.92
C ALA A 177 -14.91 -8.96 -19.06
N MET A 178 -15.90 -9.83 -19.15
CA MET A 178 -16.05 -11.06 -18.39
C MET A 178 -16.05 -12.31 -19.30
N ASP A 179 -15.86 -12.15 -20.61
CA ASP A 179 -15.70 -13.31 -21.49
C ASP A 179 -14.27 -13.86 -21.32
N PRO A 180 -14.16 -15.06 -20.74
CA PRO A 180 -12.88 -15.72 -20.50
C PRO A 180 -12.04 -15.90 -21.76
N ASP A 181 -12.68 -16.19 -22.89
CA ASP A 181 -12.00 -16.50 -24.14
C ASP A 181 -11.35 -15.25 -24.76
N VAL A 182 -12.02 -14.12 -24.70
CA VAL A 182 -11.50 -12.84 -25.26
C VAL A 182 -10.32 -12.35 -24.46
N THR A 183 -10.43 -12.41 -23.14
CA THR A 183 -9.33 -11.97 -22.25
C THR A 183 -8.13 -12.91 -22.32
N THR A 184 -8.37 -14.22 -22.43
CA THR A 184 -7.30 -15.21 -22.65
C THR A 184 -6.57 -14.94 -23.95
N LYS A 185 -7.27 -14.65 -25.05
CA LYS A 185 -6.67 -14.26 -26.33
C LYS A 185 -5.86 -12.98 -26.23
N ALA A 186 -6.34 -11.98 -25.45
CA ALA A 186 -5.63 -10.73 -25.21
C ALA A 186 -4.29 -10.97 -24.49
N LEU A 187 -4.33 -11.71 -23.38
CA LEU A 187 -3.13 -12.07 -22.63
C LEU A 187 -2.16 -12.92 -23.45
N GLN A 188 -2.66 -13.88 -24.25
CA GLN A 188 -1.83 -14.67 -25.15
C GLN A 188 -1.16 -13.81 -26.23
N LYS A 189 -1.87 -12.82 -26.77
CA LYS A 189 -1.32 -11.91 -27.78
C LYS A 189 -0.21 -11.02 -27.19
N ILE A 190 -0.41 -10.49 -25.98
CA ILE A 190 0.62 -9.76 -25.24
C ILE A 190 1.83 -10.68 -24.95
N ALA A 191 1.59 -11.92 -24.52
CA ALA A 191 2.65 -12.88 -24.24
C ALA A 191 3.40 -13.38 -25.49
N GLN A 192 2.85 -13.22 -26.68
CA GLN A 192 3.48 -13.55 -27.96
C GLN A 192 4.23 -12.39 -28.58
N ASP A 193 4.00 -11.16 -28.09
CA ASP A 193 4.72 -9.97 -28.56
C ASP A 193 6.00 -9.76 -27.75
N ASN A 194 7.10 -10.26 -28.30
CA ASN A 194 8.42 -10.19 -27.64
C ASN A 194 8.90 -8.74 -27.39
N GLU A 195 8.58 -7.80 -28.25
CA GLU A 195 8.97 -6.39 -28.07
C GLU A 195 8.27 -5.79 -26.85
N THR A 196 7.01 -6.07 -26.73
CA THR A 196 6.18 -5.68 -25.60
C THR A 196 6.63 -6.30 -24.29
N LEU A 197 6.94 -7.61 -24.26
CA LEU A 197 7.44 -8.27 -23.07
C LEU A 197 8.79 -7.69 -22.64
N LEU A 198 9.71 -7.44 -23.58
CA LEU A 198 10.99 -6.82 -23.28
C LEU A 198 10.81 -5.41 -22.69
N ARG A 199 9.92 -4.61 -23.26
CA ARG A 199 9.59 -3.28 -22.73
C ARG A 199 9.02 -3.32 -21.30
N ILE A 200 8.14 -4.26 -21.00
CA ILE A 200 7.61 -4.48 -19.65
C ILE A 200 8.75 -4.84 -18.69
N ILE A 201 9.61 -5.80 -19.05
CA ILE A 201 10.74 -6.24 -18.23
C ILE A 201 11.72 -5.08 -17.97
N GLU A 202 12.07 -4.30 -18.98
CA GLU A 202 12.94 -3.13 -18.83
C GLU A 202 12.37 -2.11 -17.87
N MET A 203 11.06 -1.90 -17.93
CA MET A 203 10.37 -0.96 -17.04
C MET A 203 10.25 -1.49 -15.61
N GLU A 204 10.00 -2.77 -15.42
CA GLU A 204 10.01 -3.39 -14.10
C GLU A 204 11.40 -3.26 -13.46
N LEU A 205 12.45 -3.55 -14.20
CA LEU A 205 13.83 -3.39 -13.72
C LEU A 205 14.15 -1.92 -13.38
N ALA A 206 13.75 -0.98 -14.21
CA ALA A 206 13.93 0.45 -13.95
C ALA A 206 13.14 0.91 -12.72
N SER A 207 11.92 0.41 -12.53
CA SER A 207 11.09 0.69 -11.35
C SER A 207 11.73 0.15 -10.08
N VAL A 208 12.23 -1.08 -10.08
CA VAL A 208 12.92 -1.69 -8.93
C VAL A 208 14.18 -0.90 -8.58
N GLN A 209 14.99 -0.53 -9.59
CA GLN A 209 16.20 0.26 -9.36
C GLN A 209 15.89 1.66 -8.79
N SER A 210 14.88 2.33 -9.34
CA SER A 210 14.42 3.63 -8.85
C SER A 210 13.88 3.52 -7.42
N PHE A 211 13.06 2.51 -7.15
CA PHE A 211 12.55 2.23 -5.81
C PHE A 211 13.69 2.07 -4.81
N ARG A 212 14.65 1.18 -5.06
CA ARG A 212 15.79 0.91 -4.17
C ARG A 212 16.55 2.19 -3.82
N SER A 213 16.94 2.95 -4.84
CA SER A 213 17.72 4.18 -4.64
C SER A 213 16.97 5.26 -3.86
N ASN A 214 15.65 5.34 -3.99
CA ASN A 214 14.83 6.28 -3.24
C ASN A 214 14.53 5.78 -1.83
N PHE A 215 14.22 4.51 -1.69
CA PHE A 215 13.84 3.89 -0.42
C PHE A 215 14.94 4.00 0.62
N ASP A 216 16.20 3.70 0.27
CA ASP A 216 17.33 3.81 1.18
C ASP A 216 17.50 5.23 1.72
N VAL A 217 17.34 6.22 0.86
CA VAL A 217 17.42 7.62 1.29
C VAL A 217 16.24 7.98 2.20
N ILE A 218 15.04 7.53 1.88
CA ILE A 218 13.84 7.76 2.70
C ILE A 218 14.06 7.22 4.11
N ILE A 219 14.47 5.95 4.24
CA ILE A 219 14.68 5.30 5.53
C ILE A 219 15.77 6.02 6.34
N ARG A 220 16.90 6.30 5.71
CA ARG A 220 17.98 7.06 6.34
C ARG A 220 17.51 8.43 6.81
N ARG A 221 16.76 9.18 5.98
CA ARG A 221 16.24 10.51 6.35
C ARG A 221 15.24 10.45 7.49
N ILE A 222 14.36 9.43 7.53
CA ILE A 222 13.44 9.23 8.66
C ILE A 222 14.23 9.01 9.94
N HIS A 223 15.25 8.14 9.91
CA HIS A 223 16.09 7.85 11.06
C HIS A 223 16.90 9.09 11.51
N GLU A 224 17.49 9.86 10.60
CA GLU A 224 18.19 11.12 10.91
C GLU A 224 17.26 12.17 11.54
N ILE A 225 15.98 12.22 11.11
CA ILE A 225 14.98 13.16 11.65
C ILE A 225 14.53 12.72 13.05
N ASN A 226 14.37 11.43 13.28
CA ASN A 226 13.90 10.90 14.56
C ASN A 226 14.44 9.48 14.79
N PRO A 227 15.64 9.34 15.39
CA PRO A 227 16.27 8.04 15.62
C PRO A 227 15.54 7.19 16.68
N ASP A 228 14.72 7.80 17.52
CA ASP A 228 14.03 7.12 18.62
C ASP A 228 12.66 6.54 18.21
N ALA A 229 12.15 6.91 17.05
CA ALA A 229 10.85 6.43 16.58
C ALA A 229 10.91 4.95 16.19
N LYS A 230 9.90 4.18 16.61
CA LYS A 230 9.65 2.86 16.00
C LYS A 230 9.13 3.09 14.58
N VAL A 231 9.86 2.58 13.60
CA VAL A 231 9.44 2.63 12.19
C VAL A 231 8.99 1.25 11.75
N VAL A 232 7.80 1.15 11.15
CA VAL A 232 7.27 -0.06 10.51
C VAL A 232 7.09 0.22 9.03
N VAL A 233 7.81 -0.53 8.21
CA VAL A 233 7.68 -0.48 6.75
C VAL A 233 6.82 -1.66 6.31
N MET A 234 5.73 -1.37 5.62
CA MET A 234 4.81 -2.37 5.11
C MET A 234 5.19 -2.76 3.69
N GLY A 235 5.12 -4.06 3.42
CA GLY A 235 5.22 -4.61 2.08
C GLY A 235 4.08 -4.19 1.16
N LEU A 236 4.17 -4.62 -0.08
CA LEU A 236 3.13 -4.46 -1.08
C LEU A 236 2.41 -5.80 -1.26
N TYR A 237 1.10 -5.78 -1.31
CA TYR A 237 0.30 -6.93 -1.75
C TYR A 237 0.06 -6.88 -3.25
N ASN A 238 -0.16 -8.02 -3.86
CA ASN A 238 -0.55 -8.08 -5.27
C ASN A 238 -2.08 -7.94 -5.40
N PRO A 239 -2.60 -6.82 -5.90
CA PRO A 239 -4.05 -6.63 -5.99
C PRO A 239 -4.70 -7.57 -7.02
N LEU A 240 -3.92 -8.18 -7.92
CA LEU A 240 -4.41 -9.07 -8.96
C LEU A 240 -4.53 -10.53 -8.49
N ASP A 241 -4.04 -10.89 -7.29
CA ASP A 241 -4.09 -12.27 -6.77
C ASP A 241 -5.53 -12.79 -6.65
N VAL A 242 -6.46 -11.91 -6.32
CA VAL A 242 -7.88 -12.23 -6.16
C VAL A 242 -8.65 -12.26 -7.50
N LEU A 243 -8.03 -11.76 -8.57
CA LEU A 243 -8.67 -11.65 -9.88
C LEU A 243 -8.49 -12.94 -10.67
N LYS A 244 -9.61 -13.45 -11.20
CA LYS A 244 -9.60 -14.54 -12.16
C LYS A 244 -10.41 -14.12 -13.39
N ILE A 245 -9.74 -14.08 -14.53
CA ILE A 245 -10.33 -13.75 -15.81
C ILE A 245 -10.33 -15.04 -16.64
N GLY A 246 -11.50 -15.62 -16.87
CA GLY A 246 -11.61 -16.89 -17.57
C GLY A 246 -10.90 -18.07 -16.88
N GLY A 247 -10.78 -18.03 -15.54
CA GLY A 247 -10.05 -19.03 -14.78
C GLY A 247 -8.54 -18.78 -14.73
N ILE A 248 -8.01 -17.79 -15.46
CA ILE A 248 -6.59 -17.40 -15.49
C ILE A 248 -6.38 -16.22 -14.56
N SER A 249 -5.33 -16.29 -13.71
CA SER A 249 -4.93 -15.17 -12.88
C SER A 249 -3.94 -14.27 -13.63
N PRO A 250 -4.16 -12.95 -13.70
CA PRO A 250 -3.17 -11.99 -14.20
C PRO A 250 -2.07 -11.64 -13.17
N ALA A 251 -2.18 -12.13 -11.95
CA ALA A 251 -1.22 -11.88 -10.87
C ALA A 251 0.26 -12.12 -11.25
N PRO A 252 0.61 -13.18 -12.01
CA PRO A 252 1.99 -13.41 -12.43
C PRO A 252 2.62 -12.28 -13.24
N LEU A 253 1.83 -11.39 -13.86
CA LEU A 253 2.36 -10.27 -14.66
C LEU A 253 3.08 -9.20 -13.82
N ILE A 254 2.62 -8.98 -12.57
CA ILE A 254 3.21 -7.97 -11.68
C ILE A 254 3.87 -8.57 -10.44
N GLN A 255 3.71 -9.87 -10.24
CA GLN A 255 4.27 -10.55 -9.06
C GLN A 255 5.79 -10.40 -8.93
N PRO A 256 6.62 -10.54 -10.00
CA PRO A 256 8.07 -10.36 -9.88
C PRO A 256 8.45 -8.96 -9.40
N LEU A 257 7.73 -7.93 -9.85
CA LEU A 257 7.97 -6.55 -9.45
C LEU A 257 7.64 -6.32 -7.97
N ILE A 258 6.46 -6.77 -7.52
CA ILE A 258 6.05 -6.68 -6.12
C ILE A 258 7.00 -7.45 -5.22
N GLN A 259 7.38 -8.67 -5.63
CA GLN A 259 8.33 -9.50 -4.92
C GLN A 259 9.70 -8.81 -4.82
N GLY A 260 10.17 -8.21 -5.90
CA GLY A 260 11.44 -7.47 -5.92
C GLY A 260 11.47 -6.28 -4.92
N PHE A 261 10.34 -5.61 -4.72
CA PHE A 261 10.22 -4.56 -3.70
C PHE A 261 10.16 -5.14 -2.29
N ASN A 262 9.36 -6.16 -2.09
CA ASN A 262 9.18 -6.81 -0.80
C ASN A 262 10.47 -7.47 -0.30
N ASP A 263 11.17 -8.18 -1.17
CA ASP A 263 12.46 -8.80 -0.86
C ASP A 263 13.49 -7.74 -0.45
N TYR A 264 13.53 -6.62 -1.16
CA TYR A 264 14.45 -5.53 -0.83
C TYR A 264 14.15 -4.91 0.55
N MET A 265 12.88 -4.63 0.83
CA MET A 265 12.47 -4.10 2.14
C MET A 265 12.72 -5.12 3.26
N SER A 266 12.40 -6.39 3.04
CA SER A 266 12.60 -7.46 4.01
C SER A 266 14.09 -7.67 4.29
N PHE A 267 14.93 -7.74 3.23
CA PHE A 267 16.38 -7.86 3.37
C PHE A 267 16.97 -6.68 4.14
N GLY A 268 16.62 -5.44 3.79
CA GLY A 268 17.12 -4.25 4.46
C GLY A 268 16.81 -4.23 5.97
N SER A 269 15.64 -4.74 6.37
CA SER A 269 15.25 -4.80 7.78
C SER A 269 16.05 -5.82 8.61
N GLN A 270 16.71 -6.77 7.98
CA GLN A 270 17.57 -7.75 8.66
C GLN A 270 18.98 -7.19 8.98
N TYR A 271 19.38 -6.16 8.26
CA TYR A 271 20.73 -5.56 8.37
C TYR A 271 20.70 -4.12 8.91
N SER A 272 19.53 -3.61 9.26
CA SER A 272 19.37 -2.25 9.76
C SER A 272 18.33 -2.21 10.88
N ASP A 273 18.70 -1.61 11.99
CA ASP A 273 17.78 -1.31 13.11
C ASP A 273 16.84 -0.13 12.83
N TYR A 274 16.89 0.43 11.62
CA TYR A 274 16.12 1.63 11.28
C TYR A 274 14.64 1.38 11.14
N TYR A 275 14.22 0.15 10.81
CA TYR A 275 12.82 -0.21 10.70
C TYR A 275 12.58 -1.71 10.90
N THR A 276 11.31 -2.03 11.17
CA THR A 276 10.78 -3.40 11.13
C THR A 276 9.98 -3.57 9.86
N TYR A 277 10.23 -4.62 9.11
CA TYR A 277 9.42 -4.98 7.94
C TYR A 277 8.15 -5.72 8.38
N CYS A 278 7.01 -5.33 7.80
CA CYS A 278 5.72 -5.97 7.98
C CYS A 278 5.24 -6.48 6.61
N PRO A 279 5.28 -7.79 6.34
CA PRO A 279 4.70 -8.34 5.12
C PRO A 279 3.20 -8.08 5.11
N LEU A 280 2.63 -7.87 3.91
CA LEU A 280 1.19 -7.78 3.73
C LEU A 280 0.71 -9.00 2.94
N GLU A 281 -0.05 -9.86 3.60
CA GLU A 281 -0.56 -11.11 3.06
C GLU A 281 -2.09 -11.13 3.09
N ASP A 282 -2.70 -11.72 2.08
CA ASP A 282 -4.15 -11.97 1.99
C ASP A 282 -5.02 -10.72 2.19
N ILE A 283 -4.59 -9.59 1.62
CA ILE A 283 -5.31 -8.32 1.75
C ILE A 283 -6.51 -8.29 0.81
N GLU A 284 -7.70 -8.23 1.39
CA GLU A 284 -8.94 -8.03 0.64
C GLU A 284 -8.94 -6.66 -0.04
N ASN A 285 -9.15 -6.65 -1.35
CA ASN A 285 -9.16 -5.44 -2.17
C ASN A 285 -10.36 -5.43 -3.13
N TYR A 286 -10.65 -4.26 -3.72
CA TYR A 286 -11.83 -4.10 -4.57
C TYR A 286 -11.77 -4.92 -5.86
N MET A 287 -10.57 -5.31 -6.35
CA MET A 287 -10.44 -6.21 -7.51
C MET A 287 -11.14 -7.55 -7.27
N GLY A 288 -11.13 -8.05 -6.03
CA GLY A 288 -11.78 -9.31 -5.66
C GLY A 288 -13.30 -9.22 -5.50
N THR A 289 -13.86 -8.02 -5.43
CA THR A 289 -15.31 -7.83 -5.22
C THR A 289 -16.13 -7.97 -6.49
N GLY A 290 -15.51 -8.17 -7.65
CA GLY A 290 -16.18 -8.19 -8.96
C GLY A 290 -16.62 -6.81 -9.45
N GLN A 291 -16.30 -5.75 -8.73
CA GLN A 291 -16.63 -4.35 -9.10
C GLN A 291 -15.55 -3.71 -9.97
N LEU A 292 -14.93 -4.50 -10.85
CA LEU A 292 -13.83 -4.06 -11.73
C LEU A 292 -14.13 -2.79 -12.53
N PHE A 293 -15.41 -2.49 -12.75
CA PHE A 293 -15.90 -1.38 -13.57
C PHE A 293 -16.91 -0.49 -12.84
N ALA A 294 -16.99 -0.58 -11.52
CA ALA A 294 -17.89 0.27 -10.71
C ALA A 294 -17.56 1.76 -10.84
N ASN A 295 -16.31 2.08 -11.14
CA ASN A 295 -15.87 3.43 -11.49
C ASN A 295 -15.39 3.44 -12.94
N PRO A 296 -16.16 4.02 -13.91
CA PRO A 296 -15.74 4.10 -15.31
C PRO A 296 -14.48 4.95 -15.53
N GLU A 297 -14.09 5.81 -14.56
CA GLU A 297 -12.86 6.61 -14.62
C GLU A 297 -11.63 5.83 -14.15
N LEU A 298 -11.82 4.79 -13.35
CA LEU A 298 -10.75 3.92 -12.83
C LEU A 298 -11.24 2.45 -12.88
N PRO A 299 -11.22 1.82 -14.05
CA PRO A 299 -11.50 0.40 -14.14
C PRO A 299 -10.46 -0.38 -13.35
N GLY A 300 -10.91 -1.22 -12.42
CA GLY A 300 -10.02 -2.03 -11.60
C GLY A 300 -9.41 -1.28 -10.41
N ASP A 301 -10.22 -1.02 -9.39
CA ASP A 301 -9.72 -0.43 -8.16
C ASP A 301 -8.85 -1.43 -7.39
N VAL A 302 -7.58 -1.10 -7.26
CA VAL A 302 -6.54 -1.92 -6.61
C VAL A 302 -6.47 -1.70 -5.09
N HIS A 303 -7.29 -0.79 -4.54
CA HIS A 303 -7.20 -0.42 -3.14
C HIS A 303 -7.88 -1.44 -2.21
N PRO A 304 -7.44 -1.50 -0.93
CA PRO A 304 -8.04 -2.39 0.05
C PRO A 304 -9.50 -2.01 0.32
N THR A 305 -10.35 -3.01 0.55
CA THR A 305 -11.67 -2.80 1.14
C THR A 305 -11.56 -2.38 2.61
N ALA A 306 -12.68 -2.04 3.26
CA ALA A 306 -12.68 -1.79 4.70
C ALA A 306 -12.13 -3.01 5.50
N ARG A 307 -12.42 -4.24 5.05
CA ARG A 307 -11.85 -5.46 5.63
C ARG A 307 -10.34 -5.55 5.36
N GLY A 308 -9.90 -5.25 4.12
CA GLY A 308 -8.48 -5.19 3.80
C GLY A 308 -7.71 -4.20 4.66
N HIS A 309 -8.26 -3.02 4.92
CA HIS A 309 -7.67 -2.07 5.84
C HIS A 309 -7.55 -2.60 7.28
N GLN A 310 -8.55 -3.36 7.75
CA GLN A 310 -8.46 -4.02 9.05
C GLN A 310 -7.36 -5.08 9.06
N GLN A 311 -7.25 -5.91 8.03
CA GLN A 311 -6.20 -6.92 7.87
C GLN A 311 -4.79 -6.29 7.88
N ILE A 312 -4.60 -5.17 7.16
CA ILE A 312 -3.33 -4.41 7.21
C ILE A 312 -3.02 -3.99 8.65
N ALA A 313 -4.00 -3.44 9.37
CA ALA A 313 -3.79 -2.99 10.74
C ALA A 313 -3.45 -4.16 11.69
N GLU A 314 -4.12 -5.29 11.55
CA GLU A 314 -3.86 -6.51 12.33
C GLU A 314 -2.41 -6.98 12.14
N GLN A 315 -1.90 -6.98 10.89
CA GLN A 315 -0.53 -7.36 10.57
C GLN A 315 0.50 -6.33 11.08
N VAL A 316 0.21 -5.03 10.98
CA VAL A 316 1.08 -3.99 11.56
C VAL A 316 1.16 -4.12 13.08
N LEU A 317 0.03 -4.36 13.75
CA LEU A 317 -0.01 -4.52 15.21
C LEU A 317 0.74 -5.78 15.67
N ALA A 318 0.80 -6.83 14.85
CA ALA A 318 1.50 -8.06 15.16
C ALA A 318 3.04 -7.93 15.17
N VAL A 319 3.59 -6.90 14.53
CA VAL A 319 5.05 -6.65 14.47
C VAL A 319 5.52 -5.53 15.41
N LEU A 320 4.61 -4.93 16.16
CA LEU A 320 4.87 -3.88 17.16
C LEU A 320 5.10 -4.45 18.56
#